data_a3cb136c8963c7fd31fcead6efe1bf47
#
_entry.id   a3cb136c8963c7fd31fcead6efe1bf47
#
_cell.length_a   1.000
_cell.length_b   1.000
_cell.length_c   1.000
_cell.angle_alpha   90.00
_cell.angle_beta   90.00
_cell.angle_gamma   90.00
#
_symmetry.space_group_name_H-M   'P 1'
#
loop_
_entity.id
_entity.type
_entity.pdbx_description
1 polymer ?
#
loop_
_entity_poly.entity_id
_entity_poly.type
_entity_poly.pdbx_seq_one_letter_code
_entity_poly.pdbx_strand_id
1 'polypeptide(L)'
;MKLNIQRLFPTSVFIFDNVLEQEYIDSMKEDIIHQSKINSEQRKANWQSVKNNKLYELPKYKELGKKALSNSRVYVDKLEYIVEDMELTGMWSNILKSGETHPPHTHSNNFISGVFYVQAENSNVTPAINFLDPRGQTCVLQPQ
;
A
#
# COMPACT_ATOMS: atom_id res chain seq x y z
N MET A 1 -25.54 -15.43 31.59
CA MET A 1 -24.09 -15.31 31.30
C MET A 1 -23.84 -13.97 30.61
N LYS A 2 -22.90 -13.15 31.09
CA LYS A 2 -22.53 -11.87 30.45
C LYS A 2 -21.15 -12.04 29.81
N LEU A 3 -21.08 -11.97 28.48
CA LEU A 3 -19.83 -12.03 27.73
C LEU A 3 -19.24 -10.60 27.61
N ASN A 4 -17.98 -10.44 27.93
CA ASN A 4 -17.22 -9.23 27.67
C ASN A 4 -16.00 -9.59 26.82
N ILE A 5 -15.86 -8.96 25.64
CA ILE A 5 -14.76 -9.18 24.71
C ILE A 5 -13.87 -7.94 24.73
N GLN A 6 -12.61 -8.11 25.08
CA GLN A 6 -11.59 -7.07 24.98
C GLN A 6 -10.64 -7.40 23.83
N ARG A 7 -10.37 -6.40 22.99
CA ARG A 7 -9.37 -6.51 21.91
C ARG A 7 -8.09 -5.83 22.39
N LEU A 8 -7.04 -6.64 22.63
CA LEU A 8 -5.75 -6.16 23.08
C LEU A 8 -4.77 -6.15 21.90
N PHE A 9 -4.10 -5.00 21.71
CA PHE A 9 -3.07 -4.79 20.67
C PHE A 9 -3.53 -5.06 19.22
N PRO A 10 -4.71 -4.61 18.80
CA PRO A 10 -5.13 -4.78 17.41
C PRO A 10 -4.25 -3.93 16.48
N THR A 11 -3.91 -4.48 15.31
CA THR A 11 -3.35 -3.69 14.22
C THR A 11 -4.50 -3.23 13.33
N SER A 12 -4.70 -1.92 13.21
CA SER A 12 -5.76 -1.34 12.41
C SER A 12 -5.32 -1.23 10.95
N VAL A 13 -6.14 -1.77 10.04
CA VAL A 13 -5.98 -1.61 8.59
C VAL A 13 -7.22 -0.89 8.07
N PHE A 14 -7.02 0.24 7.37
CA PHE A 14 -8.10 1.00 6.75
C PHE A 14 -8.12 0.72 5.25
N ILE A 15 -9.30 0.43 4.73
CA ILE A 15 -9.53 0.17 3.32
C ILE A 15 -10.45 1.27 2.79
N PHE A 16 -10.03 1.91 1.71
CA PHE A 16 -10.79 2.95 1.04
C PHE A 16 -11.07 2.51 -0.39
N ASP A 17 -12.34 2.38 -0.74
CA ASP A 17 -12.78 2.03 -2.08
C ASP A 17 -13.10 3.28 -2.90
N ASN A 18 -13.01 3.16 -4.22
CA ASN A 18 -13.38 4.22 -5.18
C ASN A 18 -12.67 5.56 -4.91
N VAL A 19 -11.37 5.49 -4.62
CA VAL A 19 -10.57 6.66 -4.24
C VAL A 19 -10.40 7.65 -5.38
N LEU A 20 -10.34 7.16 -6.64
CA LEU A 20 -10.12 7.92 -7.86
C LEU A 20 -11.07 7.45 -8.96
N GLU A 21 -11.36 8.34 -9.90
CA GLU A 21 -12.10 8.04 -11.12
C GLU A 21 -11.30 7.09 -12.03
N GLN A 22 -12.00 6.21 -12.75
CA GLN A 22 -11.39 5.18 -13.58
C GLN A 22 -10.47 5.75 -14.67
N GLU A 23 -10.87 6.84 -15.30
CA GLU A 23 -10.06 7.52 -16.32
C GLU A 23 -8.69 7.95 -15.80
N TYR A 24 -8.66 8.45 -14.56
CA TYR A 24 -7.42 8.84 -13.90
C TYR A 24 -6.54 7.62 -13.59
N ILE A 25 -7.15 6.53 -13.13
CA ILE A 25 -6.46 5.25 -12.89
C ILE A 25 -5.85 4.72 -14.18
N ASP A 26 -6.61 4.71 -15.28
CA ASP A 26 -6.14 4.24 -16.58
C ASP A 26 -4.96 5.07 -17.10
N SER A 27 -5.00 6.39 -16.92
CA SER A 27 -3.88 7.27 -17.28
C SER A 27 -2.60 6.97 -16.47
N MET A 28 -2.72 6.68 -15.17
CA MET A 28 -1.57 6.25 -14.36
C MET A 28 -1.05 4.90 -14.79
N LYS A 29 -1.94 3.94 -15.09
CA LYS A 29 -1.58 2.61 -15.57
C LYS A 29 -0.75 2.68 -16.85
N GLU A 30 -1.20 3.47 -17.85
CA GLU A 30 -0.46 3.68 -19.10
C GLU A 30 0.94 4.23 -18.85
N ASP A 31 1.06 5.21 -17.94
CA ASP A 31 2.34 5.79 -17.57
C ASP A 31 3.27 4.77 -16.91
N ILE A 32 2.77 4.00 -15.95
CA ILE A 32 3.54 2.96 -15.26
C ILE A 32 4.06 1.92 -16.27
N ILE A 33 3.20 1.46 -17.19
CA ILE A 33 3.58 0.52 -18.24
C ILE A 33 4.62 1.13 -19.17
N HIS A 34 4.47 2.39 -19.55
CA HIS A 34 5.43 3.11 -20.38
C HIS A 34 6.80 3.20 -19.69
N GLN A 35 6.82 3.63 -18.43
CA GLN A 35 8.03 3.72 -17.63
C GLN A 35 8.74 2.36 -17.51
N SER A 36 7.99 1.29 -17.36
CA SER A 36 8.55 -0.06 -17.27
C SER A 36 9.24 -0.53 -18.54
N LYS A 37 8.77 -0.08 -19.71
CA LYS A 37 9.37 -0.40 -21.01
C LYS A 37 10.67 0.37 -21.24
N ILE A 38 10.71 1.65 -20.85
CA ILE A 38 11.89 2.50 -21.00
C ILE A 38 13.01 2.08 -20.06
N ASN A 39 12.66 1.64 -18.85
CA ASN A 39 13.58 1.30 -17.78
C ASN A 39 13.70 -0.22 -17.56
N SER A 40 13.60 -1.00 -18.63
CA SER A 40 13.56 -2.47 -18.58
C SER A 40 14.85 -3.12 -18.04
N GLU A 41 15.97 -2.43 -18.05
CA GLU A 41 17.26 -2.95 -17.59
C GLU A 41 17.36 -3.17 -16.07
N GLN A 42 16.38 -2.72 -15.29
CA GLN A 42 16.49 -2.69 -13.82
C GLN A 42 16.06 -3.97 -13.12
N ARG A 43 15.73 -5.09 -13.87
CA ARG A 43 15.09 -6.20 -13.16
C ARG A 43 15.32 -7.60 -13.63
N LYS A 44 15.60 -8.45 -12.62
CA LYS A 44 15.48 -9.91 -12.69
C LYS A 44 14.11 -10.44 -12.18
N ALA A 45 13.39 -9.72 -11.38
CA ALA A 45 12.04 -10.04 -10.86
C ALA A 45 11.24 -8.75 -10.70
N ASN A 46 9.97 -8.74 -10.51
CA ASN A 46 9.04 -7.63 -10.36
C ASN A 46 9.57 -6.20 -10.65
N TRP A 47 8.91 -5.38 -11.44
CA TRP A 47 9.36 -4.03 -11.81
C TRP A 47 8.96 -2.98 -10.75
N GLN A 48 9.80 -2.00 -10.49
CA GLN A 48 9.59 -0.92 -9.54
C GLN A 48 10.12 0.40 -10.09
N SER A 49 9.49 1.51 -9.93
CA SER A 49 9.97 2.82 -10.33
C SER A 49 11.10 3.35 -9.43
N VAL A 50 12.19 2.57 -9.28
CA VAL A 50 13.25 2.80 -8.28
C VAL A 50 13.95 4.15 -8.43
N LYS A 51 14.05 4.68 -9.66
CA LYS A 51 14.70 5.98 -9.91
C LYS A 51 13.85 7.17 -9.48
N ASN A 52 12.57 6.96 -9.27
CA ASN A 52 11.65 8.00 -8.81
C ASN A 52 10.75 7.44 -7.71
N ASN A 53 11.12 7.71 -6.47
CA ASN A 53 10.32 7.40 -5.28
C ASN A 53 9.42 8.58 -4.84
N LYS A 54 9.31 9.61 -5.68
CA LYS A 54 8.49 10.80 -5.43
C LYS A 54 7.47 11.00 -6.55
N LEU A 55 6.80 9.93 -6.97
CA LEU A 55 5.79 10.02 -8.02
C LEU A 55 4.71 11.05 -7.70
N TYR A 56 4.40 11.28 -6.44
CA TYR A 56 3.42 12.28 -6.00
C TYR A 56 3.78 13.74 -6.40
N GLU A 57 5.04 14.03 -6.73
CA GLU A 57 5.46 15.34 -7.25
C GLU A 57 5.10 15.53 -8.73
N LEU A 58 4.91 14.43 -9.46
CA LEU A 58 4.55 14.47 -10.87
C LEU A 58 3.06 14.80 -11.06
N PRO A 59 2.71 15.67 -12.05
CA PRO A 59 1.33 16.08 -12.28
C PRO A 59 0.34 14.92 -12.37
N LYS A 60 0.73 13.82 -13.03
CA LYS A 60 -0.08 12.62 -13.24
C LYS A 60 -0.43 11.85 -11.97
N TYR A 61 0.35 12.00 -10.89
CA TYR A 61 0.13 11.30 -9.62
C TYR A 61 -0.31 12.23 -8.49
N LYS A 62 -0.42 13.52 -8.79
CA LYS A 62 -0.69 14.55 -7.77
C LYS A 62 -2.02 14.34 -7.05
N GLU A 63 -3.03 13.90 -7.79
CA GLU A 63 -4.36 13.65 -7.19
C GLU A 63 -4.33 12.43 -6.27
N LEU A 64 -3.65 11.35 -6.67
CA LEU A 64 -3.43 10.20 -5.78
C LEU A 64 -2.67 10.63 -4.52
N GLY A 65 -1.66 11.48 -4.65
CA GLY A 65 -0.92 12.01 -3.51
C GLY A 65 -1.81 12.76 -2.52
N LYS A 66 -2.70 13.62 -3.02
CA LYS A 66 -3.67 14.35 -2.18
C LYS A 66 -4.65 13.38 -1.49
N LYS A 67 -5.15 12.38 -2.22
CA LYS A 67 -6.05 11.36 -1.66
C LYS A 67 -5.34 10.52 -0.58
N ALA A 68 -4.09 10.14 -0.81
CA ALA A 68 -3.29 9.43 0.18
C ALA A 68 -3.15 10.23 1.49
N LEU A 69 -2.84 11.52 1.40
CA LEU A 69 -2.77 12.39 2.59
C LEU A 69 -4.13 12.55 3.28
N SER A 70 -5.21 12.78 2.53
CA SER A 70 -6.54 12.94 3.12
C SER A 70 -7.01 11.65 3.80
N ASN A 71 -6.76 10.48 3.20
CA ASN A 71 -7.09 9.19 3.79
C ASN A 71 -6.23 8.89 5.03
N SER A 72 -4.96 9.29 5.00
CA SER A 72 -4.09 9.19 6.17
C SER A 72 -4.56 10.08 7.32
N ARG A 73 -5.12 11.27 7.02
CA ARG A 73 -5.74 12.13 8.04
C ARG A 73 -6.93 11.42 8.69
N VAL A 74 -7.81 10.81 7.89
CA VAL A 74 -8.93 10.00 8.42
C VAL A 74 -8.43 8.88 9.33
N TYR A 75 -7.33 8.23 8.96
CA TYR A 75 -6.72 7.17 9.76
C TYR A 75 -6.27 7.68 11.14
N VAL A 76 -5.51 8.77 11.19
CA VAL A 76 -5.00 9.31 12.47
C VAL A 76 -6.12 9.85 13.34
N ASP A 77 -7.12 10.52 12.74
CA ASP A 77 -8.27 11.07 13.46
C ASP A 77 -9.14 9.94 14.07
N LYS A 78 -9.36 8.85 13.33
CA LYS A 78 -10.14 7.69 13.82
C LYS A 78 -9.43 6.91 14.92
N LEU A 79 -8.12 6.95 14.96
CA LEU A 79 -7.30 6.32 15.99
C LEU A 79 -6.90 7.30 17.11
N GLU A 80 -7.43 8.52 17.08
CA GLU A 80 -7.21 9.55 18.09
C GLU A 80 -5.73 9.92 18.28
N TYR A 81 -4.93 9.82 17.22
CA TYR A 81 -3.55 10.30 17.23
C TYR A 81 -3.51 11.83 17.16
N ILE A 82 -2.67 12.43 17.98
CA ILE A 82 -2.40 13.87 17.91
C ILE A 82 -1.29 14.08 16.88
N VAL A 83 -1.66 14.62 15.71
CA VAL A 83 -0.74 14.87 14.59
C VAL A 83 -0.93 16.29 14.09
N GLU A 84 0.12 17.09 14.21
CA GLU A 84 0.09 18.50 13.78
C GLU A 84 0.14 18.61 12.26
N ASP A 85 1.09 17.90 11.61
CA ASP A 85 1.29 17.93 10.16
C ASP A 85 1.60 16.55 9.61
N MET A 86 1.35 16.34 8.31
CA MET A 86 1.60 15.10 7.59
C MET A 86 2.09 15.39 6.19
N GLU A 87 3.09 14.66 5.76
CA GLU A 87 3.64 14.74 4.41
C GLU A 87 3.83 13.35 3.78
N LEU A 88 3.87 13.31 2.46
CA LEU A 88 4.28 12.13 1.73
C LEU A 88 5.81 12.09 1.66
N THR A 89 6.40 11.05 2.21
CA THR A 89 7.85 10.83 2.19
C THR A 89 8.30 10.01 0.99
N GLY A 90 7.37 9.24 0.39
CA GLY A 90 7.64 8.45 -0.79
C GLY A 90 6.38 7.93 -1.47
N MET A 91 6.46 7.79 -2.78
CA MET A 91 5.45 7.12 -3.62
C MET A 91 6.16 6.54 -4.83
N TRP A 92 6.02 5.25 -5.03
CA TRP A 92 6.57 4.53 -6.19
C TRP A 92 5.56 3.51 -6.70
N SER A 93 5.79 2.99 -7.89
CA SER A 93 4.94 1.96 -8.49
C SER A 93 5.67 0.65 -8.67
N ASN A 94 4.92 -0.45 -8.61
CA ASN A 94 5.40 -1.80 -8.82
C ASN A 94 4.55 -2.49 -9.90
N ILE A 95 5.17 -3.34 -10.71
CA ILE A 95 4.49 -4.29 -11.59
C ILE A 95 4.93 -5.69 -11.20
N LEU A 96 3.97 -6.52 -10.83
CA LEU A 96 4.15 -7.94 -10.54
C LEU A 96 3.42 -8.74 -11.62
N LYS A 97 4.09 -9.73 -12.19
CA LYS A 97 3.46 -10.68 -13.09
C LYS A 97 2.83 -11.82 -12.30
N SER A 98 1.99 -12.60 -12.96
CA SER A 98 1.42 -13.81 -12.35
C SER A 98 2.52 -14.71 -11.79
N GLY A 99 2.37 -15.14 -10.53
CA GLY A 99 3.35 -15.96 -9.81
C GLY A 99 4.51 -15.18 -9.17
N GLU A 100 4.67 -13.88 -9.42
CA GLU A 100 5.66 -13.06 -8.73
C GLU A 100 5.10 -12.55 -7.40
N THR A 101 5.97 -12.44 -6.42
CA THR A 101 5.65 -11.91 -5.10
C THR A 101 6.61 -10.80 -4.71
N HIS A 102 6.12 -9.83 -3.97
CA HIS A 102 6.99 -8.88 -3.29
C HIS A 102 7.38 -9.47 -1.94
N PRO A 103 8.69 -9.60 -1.63
CA PRO A 103 9.09 -10.19 -0.35
C PRO A 103 8.60 -9.33 0.82
N PRO A 104 8.34 -9.96 1.98
CA PRO A 104 8.00 -9.24 3.20
C PRO A 104 9.08 -8.21 3.54
N HIS A 105 8.67 -7.00 3.85
CA HIS A 105 9.57 -5.91 4.21
C HIS A 105 8.86 -4.90 5.12
N THR A 106 9.63 -4.01 5.69
CA THR A 106 9.16 -2.89 6.50
C THR A 106 9.55 -1.56 5.87
N HIS A 107 8.77 -0.52 6.16
CA HIS A 107 9.10 0.85 5.77
C HIS A 107 9.65 1.60 6.96
N SER A 108 10.98 1.78 6.99
CA SER A 108 11.64 2.56 8.04
C SER A 108 11.28 4.03 7.93
N ASN A 109 11.15 4.70 9.08
CA ASN A 109 10.86 6.14 9.19
C ASN A 109 9.52 6.60 8.61
N ASN A 110 8.58 5.68 8.39
CA ASN A 110 7.23 6.00 7.97
C ASN A 110 6.23 5.63 9.07
N PHE A 111 5.36 6.56 9.42
CA PHE A 111 4.31 6.32 10.40
C PHE A 111 3.14 5.55 9.79
N ILE A 112 2.78 5.86 8.53
CA ILE A 112 1.73 5.19 7.76
C ILE A 112 2.31 4.73 6.44
N SER A 113 1.97 3.50 6.04
CA SER A 113 2.23 2.97 4.71
C SER A 113 0.92 2.55 4.08
N GLY A 114 0.77 2.80 2.77
CA GLY A 114 -0.42 2.46 2.02
C GLY A 114 -0.10 1.81 0.68
N VAL A 115 -1.04 1.05 0.15
CA VAL A 115 -0.99 0.46 -1.18
C VAL A 115 -2.23 0.89 -1.96
N PHE A 116 -2.03 1.39 -3.17
CA PHE A 116 -3.09 1.66 -4.12
C PHE A 116 -2.99 0.67 -5.29
N TYR A 117 -4.05 -0.10 -5.52
CA TYR A 117 -4.12 -1.05 -6.62
C TYR A 117 -4.62 -0.35 -7.88
N VAL A 118 -3.68 -0.05 -8.80
CA VAL A 118 -4.01 0.50 -10.12
C VAL A 118 -4.66 -0.56 -11.00
N GLN A 119 -4.22 -1.79 -10.89
CA GLN A 119 -4.80 -2.96 -11.54
C GLN A 119 -4.57 -4.20 -10.70
N ALA A 120 -5.61 -5.03 -10.57
CA ALA A 120 -5.51 -6.40 -10.08
C ALA A 120 -6.21 -7.32 -11.10
N GLU A 121 -5.59 -8.44 -11.44
CA GLU A 121 -6.24 -9.42 -12.33
C GLU A 121 -7.36 -10.13 -11.58
N ASN A 122 -8.51 -10.27 -12.25
CA ASN A 122 -9.61 -11.14 -11.82
C ASN A 122 -9.23 -12.61 -12.13
N SER A 123 -8.26 -13.15 -11.41
CA SER A 123 -7.93 -14.56 -11.46
C SER A 123 -8.52 -15.27 -10.23
N ASN A 124 -8.61 -16.60 -10.28
CA ASN A 124 -9.03 -17.40 -9.14
C ASN A 124 -8.09 -17.25 -7.92
N VAL A 125 -6.97 -16.57 -8.11
CA VAL A 125 -6.01 -16.17 -7.06
C VAL A 125 -6.03 -14.65 -7.02
N THR A 126 -6.79 -14.08 -6.12
CA THR A 126 -6.83 -12.63 -5.90
C THR A 126 -5.48 -12.15 -5.40
N PRO A 127 -4.84 -11.17 -6.08
CA PRO A 127 -3.63 -10.55 -5.55
C PRO A 127 -3.96 -9.94 -4.18
N ALA A 128 -3.28 -10.39 -3.16
CA ALA A 128 -3.53 -9.96 -1.79
C ALA A 128 -2.26 -9.42 -1.14
N ILE A 129 -2.40 -8.36 -0.35
CA ILE A 129 -1.36 -7.97 0.60
C ILE A 129 -1.42 -8.89 1.80
N ASN A 130 -0.27 -9.42 2.22
CA ASN A 130 -0.14 -10.25 3.39
C ASN A 130 0.50 -9.45 4.52
N PHE A 131 -0.13 -9.42 5.66
CA PHE A 131 0.41 -8.82 6.87
C PHE A 131 0.97 -9.90 7.76
N LEU A 132 2.24 -9.77 8.12
CA LEU A 132 2.86 -10.64 9.10
C LEU A 132 2.74 -10.00 10.48
N ASP A 133 2.39 -10.79 11.49
CA ASP A 133 2.36 -10.31 12.87
C ASP A 133 3.78 -9.88 13.29
N PRO A 134 4.01 -8.61 13.64
CA PRO A 134 5.33 -8.10 13.99
C PRO A 134 5.80 -8.59 15.36
N ARG A 135 4.89 -9.14 16.16
CA ARG A 135 5.23 -9.71 17.46
C ARG A 135 5.93 -11.05 17.23
N GLY A 136 7.06 -11.29 17.87
CA GLY A 136 7.75 -12.57 17.83
C GLY A 136 6.83 -13.75 18.25
N GLN A 137 7.36 -14.97 18.34
CA GLN A 137 6.58 -16.16 18.69
C GLN A 137 5.75 -15.93 19.97
N THR A 138 4.51 -15.51 19.77
CA THR A 138 3.54 -15.27 20.84
C THR A 138 2.60 -16.45 21.01
N CYS A 139 2.69 -17.46 20.14
CA CYS A 139 1.82 -18.62 20.16
C CYS A 139 2.35 -19.63 21.16
N VAL A 140 1.75 -19.67 22.33
CA VAL A 140 2.00 -20.68 23.38
C VAL A 140 1.30 -22.01 23.02
N LEU A 141 0.28 -21.96 22.16
CA LEU A 141 -0.49 -23.10 21.70
C LEU A 141 -0.52 -23.12 20.17
N GLN A 142 0.08 -24.11 19.56
CA GLN A 142 -0.15 -24.40 18.15
C GLN A 142 -1.42 -25.26 18.04
N PRO A 143 -2.40 -24.88 17.19
CA PRO A 143 -3.48 -25.80 16.86
C PRO A 143 -2.88 -27.05 16.20
N GLN A 144 -3.27 -28.21 16.68
CA GLN A 144 -2.94 -29.50 16.07
C GLN A 144 -3.82 -29.75 14.85
#